data_49db16d0d5f6918eb6aafba11b8825e3
#
_entry.id   49db16d0d5f6918eb6aafba11b8825e3
#
_cell.length_a   1.000
_cell.length_b   1.000
_cell.length_c   1.000
_cell.angle_alpha   90.00
_cell.angle_beta   90.00
_cell.angle_gamma   90.00
#
_symmetry.space_group_name_H-M   'P 1'
#
loop_
_entity.id
_entity.type
_entity.pdbx_description
1 polymer ?
#
loop_
_entity_poly.entity_id
_entity_poly.type
_entity_poly.pdbx_seq_one_letter_code
_entity_poly.pdbx_strand_id
1 'polypeptide(L)'
;VPNPDIEGRDKILNVHIRRLPLAPDVEVKVIARGTPGFSGADLANLVNEAALLAARRNKRLVTMLEFEDAKDKVLMGSERRSMVMTQKEKELTAYHEAGHALVGVFTPGNDPLHKVTIIPRGRALGVTMNLPERDRYSESKNEMKAKLAMMFGGRVAEELIFVKDNITSGASNDIAQATQKA
;
A
#
# COMPACT_ATOMS: atom_id res chain seq x y z
N VAL A 1 20.67 -8.17 -8.83
CA VAL A 1 19.76 -9.32 -8.93
C VAL A 1 18.36 -8.76 -9.08
N PRO A 2 17.62 -9.11 -10.15
CA PRO A 2 16.25 -8.63 -10.34
C PRO A 2 15.31 -9.23 -9.27
N ASN A 3 14.20 -8.54 -9.01
CA ASN A 3 13.17 -9.08 -8.14
C ASN A 3 12.54 -10.35 -8.73
N PRO A 4 12.15 -11.32 -7.88
CA PRO A 4 11.56 -12.58 -8.34
C PRO A 4 10.17 -12.35 -8.97
N ASP A 5 9.85 -13.16 -9.97
CA ASP A 5 8.50 -13.29 -10.51
C ASP A 5 7.58 -14.06 -9.52
N ILE A 6 6.31 -14.26 -9.89
CA ILE A 6 5.31 -14.94 -9.04
C ILE A 6 5.79 -16.32 -8.61
N GLU A 7 6.37 -17.11 -9.53
CA GLU A 7 6.86 -18.46 -9.21
C GLU A 7 8.07 -18.42 -8.28
N GLY A 8 8.97 -17.48 -8.52
CA GLY A 8 10.12 -17.23 -7.65
C GLY A 8 9.68 -16.84 -6.24
N ARG A 9 8.68 -15.94 -6.14
CA ARG A 9 8.13 -15.53 -4.84
C ARG A 9 7.47 -16.69 -4.10
N ASP A 10 6.69 -17.53 -4.81
CA ASP A 10 6.09 -18.72 -4.20
C ASP A 10 7.17 -19.67 -3.62
N LYS A 11 8.24 -19.93 -4.38
CA LYS A 11 9.35 -20.76 -3.90
C LYS A 11 10.06 -20.17 -2.69
N ILE A 12 10.34 -18.85 -2.70
CA ILE A 12 10.99 -18.15 -1.60
C ILE A 12 10.10 -18.17 -0.36
N LEU A 13 8.81 -17.85 -0.49
CA LEU A 13 7.85 -17.92 0.61
C LEU A 13 7.80 -19.32 1.21
N ASN A 14 7.72 -20.38 0.39
CA ASN A 14 7.72 -21.76 0.86
C ASN A 14 8.97 -22.15 1.66
N VAL A 15 10.11 -21.53 1.40
CA VAL A 15 11.31 -21.71 2.22
C VAL A 15 11.16 -21.07 3.60
N HIS A 16 10.68 -19.82 3.64
CA HIS A 16 10.59 -19.06 4.89
C HIS A 16 9.48 -19.54 5.83
N ILE A 17 8.34 -20.03 5.29
CA ILE A 17 7.21 -20.50 6.11
C ILE A 17 7.41 -21.89 6.73
N ARG A 18 8.41 -22.66 6.32
CA ARG A 18 8.61 -24.05 6.76
C ARG A 18 8.63 -24.24 8.28
N ARG A 19 9.04 -23.22 9.03
CA ARG A 19 9.17 -23.27 10.49
C ARG A 19 8.01 -22.60 11.22
N LEU A 20 7.00 -22.12 10.48
CA LEU A 20 5.86 -21.43 11.06
C LEU A 20 4.67 -22.38 11.20
N PRO A 21 3.97 -22.35 12.33
CA PRO A 21 2.70 -23.05 12.48
C PRO A 21 1.62 -22.28 11.71
N LEU A 22 1.29 -22.75 10.51
CA LEU A 22 0.30 -22.14 9.65
C LEU A 22 -1.10 -22.68 9.90
N ALA A 23 -2.10 -21.81 9.82
CA ALA A 23 -3.50 -22.20 9.78
C ALA A 23 -3.88 -22.75 8.39
N PRO A 24 -4.94 -23.58 8.29
CA PRO A 24 -5.36 -24.18 7.02
C PRO A 24 -5.82 -23.18 5.94
N ASP A 25 -6.15 -21.94 6.33
CA ASP A 25 -6.58 -20.86 5.43
C ASP A 25 -5.43 -20.17 4.69
N VAL A 26 -4.18 -20.50 5.02
CA VAL A 26 -3.01 -19.84 4.41
C VAL A 26 -2.72 -20.43 3.03
N GLU A 27 -2.91 -19.61 2.01
CA GLU A 27 -2.61 -19.93 0.61
C GLU A 27 -1.36 -19.18 0.13
N VAL A 28 -0.20 -19.85 0.13
CA VAL A 28 1.10 -19.24 -0.24
C VAL A 28 1.08 -18.64 -1.65
N LYS A 29 0.40 -19.28 -2.59
CA LYS A 29 0.25 -18.76 -3.97
C LYS A 29 -0.54 -17.45 -4.02
N VAL A 30 -1.52 -17.26 -3.13
CA VAL A 30 -2.26 -16.00 -3.01
C VAL A 30 -1.34 -14.91 -2.47
N ILE A 31 -0.52 -15.21 -1.46
CA ILE A 31 0.48 -14.28 -0.93
C ILE A 31 1.49 -13.91 -2.01
N ALA A 32 2.01 -14.87 -2.78
CA ALA A 32 2.95 -14.62 -3.87
C ALA A 32 2.38 -13.71 -4.97
N ARG A 33 1.11 -13.89 -5.33
CA ARG A 33 0.40 -13.00 -6.27
C ARG A 33 0.17 -11.61 -5.71
N GLY A 34 -0.14 -11.51 -4.42
CA GLY A 34 -0.41 -10.26 -3.73
C GLY A 34 0.84 -9.43 -3.36
N THR A 35 2.05 -9.87 -3.74
CA THR A 35 3.32 -9.21 -3.41
C THR A 35 4.16 -8.86 -4.65
N PRO A 36 3.57 -8.18 -5.67
CA PRO A 36 4.33 -7.80 -6.86
C PRO A 36 5.49 -6.87 -6.48
N GLY A 37 6.64 -7.06 -7.11
CA GLY A 37 7.84 -6.24 -6.90
C GLY A 37 8.61 -6.52 -5.59
N PHE A 38 8.15 -7.46 -4.75
CA PHE A 38 8.89 -7.83 -3.53
C PHE A 38 10.18 -8.54 -3.87
N SER A 39 11.26 -8.12 -3.23
CA SER A 39 12.53 -8.83 -3.18
C SER A 39 12.46 -10.05 -2.25
N GLY A 40 13.48 -10.91 -2.30
CA GLY A 40 13.59 -12.02 -1.33
C GLY A 40 13.64 -11.53 0.12
N ALA A 41 14.27 -10.37 0.36
CA ALA A 41 14.33 -9.76 1.70
C ALA A 41 12.95 -9.25 2.17
N ASP A 42 12.16 -8.66 1.28
CA ASP A 42 10.80 -8.21 1.60
C ASP A 42 9.89 -9.40 1.92
N LEU A 43 10.02 -10.50 1.18
CA LEU A 43 9.28 -11.74 1.45
C LEU A 43 9.66 -12.38 2.80
N ALA A 44 10.94 -12.41 3.12
CA ALA A 44 11.41 -12.88 4.42
C ALA A 44 10.88 -12.00 5.56
N ASN A 45 10.92 -10.68 5.37
CA ASN A 45 10.35 -9.71 6.32
C ASN A 45 8.84 -9.87 6.47
N LEU A 46 8.10 -10.06 5.37
CA LEU A 46 6.66 -10.33 5.38
C LEU A 46 6.31 -11.55 6.27
N VAL A 47 7.02 -12.65 6.08
CA VAL A 47 6.82 -13.88 6.87
C VAL A 47 7.13 -13.66 8.34
N ASN A 48 8.22 -12.96 8.65
CA ASN A 48 8.57 -12.61 10.02
C ASN A 48 7.52 -11.69 10.68
N GLU A 49 7.04 -10.68 9.97
CA GLU A 49 6.02 -9.75 10.47
C GLU A 49 4.68 -10.47 10.71
N ALA A 50 4.28 -11.39 9.83
CA ALA A 50 3.07 -12.20 10.03
C ALA A 50 3.18 -13.04 11.32
N ALA A 51 4.33 -13.67 11.57
CA ALA A 51 4.58 -14.42 12.79
C ALA A 51 4.53 -13.51 14.04
N LEU A 52 5.15 -12.33 13.99
CA LEU A 52 5.11 -11.35 15.08
C LEU A 52 3.69 -10.85 15.36
N LEU A 53 2.87 -10.63 14.32
CA LEU A 53 1.47 -10.24 14.48
C LEU A 53 0.64 -11.34 15.13
N ALA A 54 0.84 -12.61 14.72
CA ALA A 54 0.18 -13.75 15.36
C ALA A 54 0.55 -13.83 16.84
N ALA A 55 1.83 -13.70 17.17
CA ALA A 55 2.31 -13.71 18.56
C ALA A 55 1.70 -12.58 19.39
N ARG A 56 1.66 -11.36 18.88
CA ARG A 56 1.02 -10.20 19.54
C ARG A 56 -0.47 -10.40 19.80
N ARG A 57 -1.15 -11.17 18.94
CA ARG A 57 -2.56 -11.51 19.05
C ARG A 57 -2.81 -12.77 19.88
N ASN A 58 -1.77 -13.32 20.52
CA ASN A 58 -1.82 -14.58 21.28
C ASN A 58 -2.37 -15.76 20.48
N LYS A 59 -2.14 -15.79 19.17
CA LYS A 59 -2.53 -16.89 18.30
C LYS A 59 -1.44 -17.96 18.26
N ARG A 60 -1.86 -19.24 18.23
CA ARG A 60 -0.95 -20.38 18.08
C ARG A 60 -0.57 -20.63 16.63
N LEU A 61 -1.42 -20.23 15.70
CA LEU A 61 -1.25 -20.40 14.26
C LEU A 61 -1.23 -19.05 13.57
N VAL A 62 -0.43 -18.91 12.53
CA VAL A 62 -0.42 -17.75 11.65
C VAL A 62 -1.50 -17.97 10.59
N THR A 63 -2.50 -17.08 10.52
CA THR A 63 -3.59 -17.15 9.56
C THR A 63 -3.34 -16.24 8.36
N MET A 64 -4.17 -16.33 7.31
CA MET A 64 -4.08 -15.46 6.15
C MET A 64 -4.23 -13.97 6.53
N LEU A 65 -5.03 -13.67 7.56
CA LEU A 65 -5.19 -12.31 8.07
C LEU A 65 -3.87 -11.69 8.54
N GLU A 66 -3.02 -12.45 9.25
CA GLU A 66 -1.72 -11.96 9.68
C GLU A 66 -0.79 -11.68 8.49
N PHE A 67 -0.87 -12.49 7.42
CA PHE A 67 -0.12 -12.22 6.18
C PHE A 67 -0.61 -10.98 5.46
N GLU A 68 -1.92 -10.74 5.38
CA GLU A 68 -2.48 -9.52 4.78
C GLU A 68 -2.08 -8.26 5.58
N ASP A 69 -2.20 -8.30 6.91
CA ASP A 69 -1.78 -7.19 7.76
C ASP A 69 -0.27 -6.94 7.72
N ALA A 70 0.54 -8.01 7.63
CA ALA A 70 1.99 -7.91 7.47
C ALA A 70 2.36 -7.32 6.11
N LYS A 71 1.66 -7.70 5.04
CA LYS A 71 1.82 -7.13 3.70
C LYS A 71 1.56 -5.62 3.72
N ASP A 72 0.45 -5.20 4.32
CA ASP A 72 0.12 -3.79 4.49
C ASP A 72 1.22 -3.04 5.26
N LYS A 73 1.76 -3.64 6.30
CA LYS A 73 2.86 -3.06 7.08
C LYS A 73 4.15 -2.93 6.26
N VAL A 74 4.49 -3.92 5.45
CA VAL A 74 5.69 -3.88 4.59
C VAL A 74 5.52 -2.85 3.48
N LEU A 75 4.35 -2.79 2.85
CA LEU A 75 4.07 -1.86 1.74
C LEU A 75 3.93 -0.41 2.19
N MET A 76 3.21 -0.16 3.27
CA MET A 76 2.78 1.19 3.69
C MET A 76 3.44 1.68 4.98
N GLY A 77 4.22 0.84 5.65
CA GLY A 77 4.78 1.13 6.96
C GLY A 77 3.83 0.82 8.13
N SER A 78 4.38 0.92 9.35
CA SER A 78 3.64 0.65 10.58
C SER A 78 2.58 1.71 10.84
N GLU A 79 1.40 1.28 11.30
CA GLU A 79 0.34 2.18 11.77
C GLU A 79 0.78 2.96 13.03
N ARG A 80 0.48 4.24 13.04
CA ARG A 80 0.75 5.16 14.16
C ARG A 80 -0.56 5.51 14.87
N ARG A 81 -1.25 4.51 15.40
CA ARG A 81 -2.57 4.67 16.06
C ARG A 81 -2.54 5.58 17.29
N SER A 82 -1.37 5.74 17.92
CA SER A 82 -1.17 6.67 19.06
C SER A 82 -1.06 8.13 18.64
N MET A 83 -0.91 8.41 17.35
CA MET A 83 -0.86 9.78 16.85
C MET A 83 -2.24 10.43 16.94
N VAL A 84 -2.33 11.49 17.73
CA VAL A 84 -3.56 12.26 17.89
C VAL A 84 -3.67 13.25 16.73
N MET A 85 -4.71 13.08 15.93
CA MET A 85 -5.08 14.04 14.88
C MET A 85 -6.33 14.80 15.31
N THR A 86 -6.36 16.10 15.05
CA THR A 86 -7.56 16.91 15.22
C THR A 86 -8.65 16.47 14.22
N GLN A 87 -9.90 16.80 14.49
CA GLN A 87 -11.00 16.47 13.57
C GLN A 87 -10.82 17.12 12.20
N LYS A 88 -10.29 18.37 12.19
CA LYS A 88 -9.98 19.09 10.94
C LYS A 88 -8.89 18.37 10.12
N GLU A 89 -7.83 17.88 10.76
CA GLU A 89 -6.77 17.12 10.07
C GLU A 89 -7.29 15.78 9.53
N LYS A 90 -8.15 15.08 10.27
CA LYS A 90 -8.77 13.83 9.80
C LYS A 90 -9.65 14.07 8.57
N GLU A 91 -10.46 15.12 8.60
CA GLU A 91 -11.34 15.49 7.50
C GLU A 91 -10.53 15.87 6.25
N LEU A 92 -9.52 16.73 6.41
CA LEU A 92 -8.63 17.11 5.32
C LEU A 92 -7.92 15.89 4.71
N THR A 93 -7.35 15.03 5.55
CA THR A 93 -6.70 13.79 5.10
C THR A 93 -7.70 12.86 4.39
N ALA A 94 -8.94 12.77 4.89
CA ALA A 94 -9.94 11.90 4.27
C ALA A 94 -10.31 12.39 2.86
N TYR A 95 -10.50 13.68 2.65
CA TYR A 95 -10.75 14.23 1.32
C TYR A 95 -9.54 14.08 0.39
N HIS A 96 -8.34 14.31 0.90
CA HIS A 96 -7.09 14.12 0.15
C HIS A 96 -6.96 12.68 -0.36
N GLU A 97 -7.05 11.71 0.51
CA GLU A 97 -6.94 10.28 0.14
C GLU A 97 -8.11 9.82 -0.74
N ALA A 98 -9.33 10.32 -0.48
CA ALA A 98 -10.48 10.04 -1.34
C ALA A 98 -10.26 10.60 -2.76
N GLY A 99 -9.62 11.75 -2.90
CA GLY A 99 -9.25 12.33 -4.19
C GLY A 99 -8.34 11.41 -4.99
N HIS A 100 -7.27 10.89 -4.39
CA HIS A 100 -6.41 9.90 -5.03
C HIS A 100 -7.19 8.65 -5.43
N ALA A 101 -8.01 8.12 -4.51
CA ALA A 101 -8.79 6.91 -4.74
C ALA A 101 -9.79 7.07 -5.89
N LEU A 102 -10.57 8.15 -5.90
CA LEU A 102 -11.56 8.41 -6.95
C LEU A 102 -10.89 8.57 -8.32
N VAL A 103 -9.86 9.41 -8.42
CA VAL A 103 -9.13 9.58 -9.68
C VAL A 103 -8.48 8.26 -10.10
N GLY A 104 -7.92 7.49 -9.16
CA GLY A 104 -7.35 6.18 -9.44
C GLY A 104 -8.35 5.19 -10.03
N VAL A 105 -9.54 5.09 -9.44
CA VAL A 105 -10.58 4.16 -9.87
C VAL A 105 -11.24 4.57 -11.19
N PHE A 106 -11.51 5.87 -11.39
CA PHE A 106 -12.23 6.35 -12.56
C PHE A 106 -11.34 6.72 -13.75
N THR A 107 -10.01 6.71 -13.61
CA THR A 107 -9.08 6.95 -14.72
C THR A 107 -8.51 5.62 -15.24
N PRO A 108 -8.91 5.17 -16.45
CA PRO A 108 -8.37 3.93 -17.02
C PRO A 108 -6.83 3.97 -17.14
N GLY A 109 -6.19 2.87 -16.81
CA GLY A 109 -4.73 2.72 -16.86
C GLY A 109 -4.04 2.79 -15.50
N ASN A 110 -4.77 3.11 -14.43
CA ASN A 110 -4.27 2.94 -13.07
C ASN A 110 -4.34 1.47 -12.62
N ASP A 111 -3.49 1.11 -11.67
CA ASP A 111 -3.58 -0.17 -10.97
C ASP A 111 -4.82 -0.20 -10.07
N PRO A 112 -5.40 -1.37 -9.78
CA PRO A 112 -6.53 -1.49 -8.88
C PRO A 112 -6.27 -0.89 -7.50
N LEU A 113 -7.28 -0.24 -6.95
CA LEU A 113 -7.23 0.29 -5.59
C LEU A 113 -7.17 -0.88 -4.59
N HIS A 114 -6.10 -0.91 -3.81
CA HIS A 114 -5.91 -1.91 -2.75
C HIS A 114 -6.45 -1.43 -1.42
N LYS A 115 -6.08 -0.23 -1.01
CA LYS A 115 -6.45 0.31 0.31
C LYS A 115 -6.44 1.83 0.32
N VAL A 116 -7.40 2.39 1.07
CA VAL A 116 -7.44 3.81 1.47
C VAL A 116 -7.55 3.87 2.99
N THR A 117 -6.77 4.71 3.63
CA THR A 117 -6.81 4.86 5.09
C THR A 117 -6.40 6.26 5.51
N ILE A 118 -7.01 6.75 6.58
CA ILE A 118 -6.61 7.96 7.30
C ILE A 118 -5.84 7.62 8.59
N ILE A 119 -5.52 6.34 8.80
CA ILE A 119 -4.64 5.95 9.90
C ILE A 119 -3.21 6.29 9.50
N PRO A 120 -2.51 7.16 10.26
CA PRO A 120 -1.14 7.55 9.93
C PRO A 120 -0.20 6.35 9.83
N ARG A 121 0.65 6.34 8.80
CA ARG A 121 1.66 5.31 8.57
C ARG A 121 3.01 5.96 8.23
N GLY A 122 4.06 5.57 8.93
CA GLY A 122 5.37 6.19 8.73
C GLY A 122 5.30 7.72 8.90
N ARG A 123 5.56 8.47 7.83
CA ARG A 123 5.45 9.94 7.79
C ARG A 123 4.13 10.45 7.23
N ALA A 124 3.34 9.59 6.61
CA ALA A 124 2.07 9.97 6.00
C ALA A 124 0.93 10.01 7.02
N LEU A 125 0.02 10.97 6.89
CA LEU A 125 -1.18 11.09 7.71
C LEU A 125 -2.30 10.18 7.23
N GLY A 126 -2.33 9.88 5.92
CA GLY A 126 -3.17 8.91 5.27
C GLY A 126 -2.38 8.19 4.18
N VAL A 127 -2.95 7.19 3.57
CA VAL A 127 -2.36 6.46 2.45
C VAL A 127 -3.44 5.93 1.52
N THR A 128 -3.28 6.20 0.24
CA THR A 128 -3.99 5.53 -0.84
C THR A 128 -3.02 4.62 -1.58
N MET A 129 -3.28 3.32 -1.56
CA MET A 129 -2.42 2.31 -2.15
C MET A 129 -3.13 1.60 -3.30
N ASN A 130 -2.52 1.66 -4.47
CA ASN A 130 -2.88 0.86 -5.63
C ASN A 130 -1.88 -0.29 -5.77
N LEU A 131 -2.34 -1.47 -6.13
CA LEU A 131 -1.51 -2.65 -6.24
C LEU A 131 -1.73 -3.31 -7.61
N PRO A 132 -0.67 -3.53 -8.41
CA PRO A 132 -0.80 -4.16 -9.71
C PRO A 132 -1.22 -5.64 -9.56
N GLU A 133 -2.10 -6.12 -10.45
CA GLU A 133 -2.56 -7.51 -10.47
C GLU A 133 -1.49 -8.49 -10.93
N ARG A 134 -0.45 -8.00 -11.58
CA ARG A 134 0.65 -8.79 -12.15
C ARG A 134 1.97 -8.02 -12.09
N ASP A 135 3.07 -8.74 -12.19
CA ASP A 135 4.39 -8.12 -12.35
C ASP A 135 4.43 -7.33 -13.67
N ARG A 136 4.94 -6.10 -13.60
CA ARG A 136 5.06 -5.19 -14.73
C ARG A 136 6.53 -4.89 -15.00
N TYR A 137 6.89 -4.90 -16.26
CA TYR A 137 8.24 -4.59 -16.74
C TYR A 137 8.31 -3.28 -17.54
N SER A 138 7.15 -2.75 -17.91
CA SER A 138 7.03 -1.49 -18.65
C SER A 138 5.70 -0.82 -18.37
N GLU A 139 5.63 0.48 -18.60
CA GLU A 139 4.40 1.28 -18.54
C GLU A 139 4.19 2.00 -19.87
N SER A 140 2.97 2.00 -20.36
CA SER A 140 2.59 2.77 -21.54
C SER A 140 2.45 4.26 -21.17
N LYS A 141 2.51 5.14 -22.19
CA LYS A 141 2.28 6.58 -22.01
C LYS A 141 0.93 6.88 -21.36
N ASN A 142 -0.11 6.10 -21.68
CA ASN A 142 -1.44 6.31 -21.09
C ASN A 142 -1.48 5.90 -19.62
N GLU A 143 -0.81 4.81 -19.23
CA GLU A 143 -0.68 4.41 -17.82
C GLU A 143 0.12 5.44 -17.02
N MET A 144 1.19 5.99 -17.60
CA MET A 144 1.96 7.06 -16.96
C MET A 144 1.09 8.30 -16.72
N LYS A 145 0.29 8.71 -17.73
CA LYS A 145 -0.64 9.86 -17.59
C LYS A 145 -1.72 9.59 -16.55
N ALA A 146 -2.29 8.38 -16.50
CA ALA A 146 -3.27 7.99 -15.51
C ALA A 146 -2.69 8.07 -14.07
N LYS A 147 -1.46 7.58 -13.88
CA LYS A 147 -0.76 7.70 -12.60
C LYS A 147 -0.48 9.13 -12.21
N LEU A 148 -0.06 9.99 -13.16
CA LEU A 148 0.11 11.42 -12.91
C LEU A 148 -1.21 12.06 -12.47
N ALA A 149 -2.32 11.79 -13.16
CA ALA A 149 -3.63 12.30 -12.77
C ALA A 149 -4.01 11.86 -11.35
N MET A 150 -3.80 10.59 -11.01
CA MET A 150 -4.05 10.06 -9.68
C MET A 150 -3.21 10.77 -8.61
N MET A 151 -1.92 11.03 -8.86
CA MET A 151 -1.04 11.76 -7.93
C MET A 151 -1.52 13.17 -7.62
N PHE A 152 -2.19 13.84 -8.55
CA PHE A 152 -2.80 15.16 -8.31
C PHE A 152 -4.18 15.07 -7.66
N GLY A 153 -4.80 13.91 -7.57
CA GLY A 153 -6.16 13.71 -7.05
C GLY A 153 -6.37 14.28 -5.66
N GLY A 154 -5.42 14.05 -4.74
CA GLY A 154 -5.48 14.56 -3.37
C GLY A 154 -5.46 16.10 -3.33
N ARG A 155 -4.55 16.72 -4.08
CA ARG A 155 -4.46 18.18 -4.17
C ARG A 155 -5.74 18.80 -4.74
N VAL A 156 -6.27 18.23 -5.82
CA VAL A 156 -7.50 18.73 -6.45
C VAL A 156 -8.70 18.58 -5.50
N ALA A 157 -8.78 17.49 -4.73
CA ALA A 157 -9.82 17.32 -3.73
C ALA A 157 -9.76 18.40 -2.64
N GLU A 158 -8.56 18.73 -2.14
CA GLU A 158 -8.39 19.84 -1.19
C GLU A 158 -8.87 21.16 -1.79
N GLU A 159 -8.54 21.46 -3.06
CA GLU A 159 -8.96 22.70 -3.76
C GLU A 159 -10.48 22.80 -3.96
N LEU A 160 -11.16 21.67 -4.18
CA LEU A 160 -12.61 21.63 -4.39
C LEU A 160 -13.40 21.81 -3.08
N ILE A 161 -12.88 21.28 -1.97
CA ILE A 161 -13.61 21.22 -0.70
C ILE A 161 -13.23 22.36 0.24
N PHE A 162 -11.97 22.75 0.25
CA PHE A 162 -11.45 23.79 1.14
C PHE A 162 -11.15 25.08 0.37
N VAL A 163 -11.28 26.23 1.04
CA VAL A 163 -10.90 27.51 0.45
C VAL A 163 -9.40 27.49 0.13
N LYS A 164 -8.99 28.13 -0.98
CA LYS A 164 -7.61 28.10 -1.50
C LYS A 164 -6.53 28.40 -0.45
N ASP A 165 -6.83 29.28 0.50
CA ASP A 165 -5.90 29.65 1.58
C ASP A 165 -5.73 28.56 2.65
N ASN A 166 -6.55 27.52 2.64
CA ASN A 166 -6.51 26.40 3.57
C ASN A 166 -5.91 25.11 2.96
N ILE A 167 -5.40 25.19 1.73
CA ILE A 167 -4.70 24.09 1.08
C ILE A 167 -3.38 23.85 1.80
N THR A 168 -3.07 22.58 2.04
CA THR A 168 -1.89 22.22 2.84
C THR A 168 -0.68 21.83 1.99
N SER A 169 0.45 21.71 2.64
CA SER A 169 1.65 21.09 2.07
C SER A 169 1.55 19.57 1.95
N GLY A 170 0.40 18.95 2.27
CA GLY A 170 0.18 17.51 2.23
C GLY A 170 0.54 16.88 0.89
N ALA A 171 0.19 17.56 -0.19
CA ALA A 171 0.47 17.12 -1.56
C ALA A 171 1.94 17.32 -2.03
N SER A 172 2.85 17.81 -1.19
CA SER A 172 4.24 18.08 -1.63
C SER A 172 4.97 16.83 -2.11
N ASN A 173 4.75 15.70 -1.47
CA ASN A 173 5.33 14.43 -1.88
C ASN A 173 4.74 13.93 -3.21
N ASP A 174 3.43 14.08 -3.40
CA ASP A 174 2.73 13.67 -4.64
C ASP A 174 3.21 14.50 -5.83
N ILE A 175 3.36 15.80 -5.62
CA ILE A 175 3.90 16.74 -6.63
C ILE A 175 5.35 16.37 -6.97
N ALA A 176 6.18 16.07 -5.97
CA ALA A 176 7.57 15.64 -6.20
C ALA A 176 7.64 14.33 -7.01
N GLN A 177 6.84 13.32 -6.65
CA GLN A 177 6.76 12.06 -7.39
C GLN A 177 6.21 12.25 -8.81
N ALA A 178 5.17 13.07 -8.97
CA ALA A 178 4.63 13.40 -10.29
C ALA A 178 5.67 14.08 -11.18
N THR A 179 6.44 15.02 -10.62
CA THR A 179 7.52 15.71 -11.35
C THR A 179 8.64 14.78 -11.78
N GLN A 180 9.01 13.81 -10.94
CA GLN A 180 10.01 12.80 -11.30
C GLN A 180 9.52 11.83 -12.38
N LYS A 181 8.21 11.63 -12.46
CA LYS A 181 7.60 10.69 -13.42
C LYS A 181 7.31 11.34 -14.78
N ALA A 182 7.15 12.65 -14.83
CA ALA A 182 6.87 13.44 -16.04
C ALA A 182 8.12 13.63 -16.89
#